data_0f03866dbca26f3be813e525eb3cf0be
#
_entry.id   0f03866dbca26f3be813e525eb3cf0be
#
_cell.length_a   1.000
_cell.length_b   1.000
_cell.length_c   1.000
_cell.angle_alpha   90.00
_cell.angle_beta   90.00
_cell.angle_gamma   90.00
#
_symmetry.space_group_name_H-M   'P 1'
#
loop_
_entity.id
_entity.type
_entity.pdbx_description
1 polymer ?
#
loop_
_entity_poly.entity_id
_entity_poly.type
_entity_poly.pdbx_seq_one_letter_code
_entity_poly.pdbx_strand_id
1 'polypeptide(L)'
;MSKGYIKFWGVRGSNPTPDKDKVEYGGDTSCIEVRTFDNELIILDMGSGIRNLGTKILSDTSYPKTIHILLSHFHWDHIMGFLYFTPFYDDSYTFNIYGYNKHTSTSSFSKKILDPTFWPVSMDMLNAKINFIDLDGKDLIINSNTQIKYTNHSHPNTATSYRVETGSQSIVYTTDCEHPVENLNKNVIEIAKNSDMLIH
;
A
#
# COMPACT_ATOMS: atom_id res chain seq x y z
N MET A 1 -14.08 7.15 20.70
CA MET A 1 -12.84 6.93 19.94
C MET A 1 -13.04 5.71 19.06
N SER A 2 -12.76 5.79 17.77
CA SER A 2 -12.78 4.63 16.88
C SER A 2 -11.72 3.64 17.35
N LYS A 3 -11.99 2.34 17.24
CA LYS A 3 -10.95 1.33 17.46
C LYS A 3 -10.13 1.29 16.18
N GLY A 4 -8.80 1.48 16.27
CA GLY A 4 -7.89 1.16 15.18
C GLY A 4 -7.97 -0.33 14.82
N TYR A 5 -7.78 -0.67 13.55
CA TYR A 5 -7.77 -2.06 13.11
C TYR A 5 -6.90 -2.25 11.86
N ILE A 6 -6.53 -3.49 11.62
CA ILE A 6 -5.89 -3.92 10.39
C ILE A 6 -6.82 -4.92 9.71
N LYS A 7 -6.97 -4.79 8.39
CA LYS A 7 -7.73 -5.74 7.59
C LYS A 7 -6.97 -6.12 6.33
N PHE A 8 -6.87 -7.41 6.09
CA PHE A 8 -6.27 -7.97 4.89
C PHE A 8 -7.33 -8.09 3.80
N TRP A 9 -7.08 -7.49 2.65
CA TRP A 9 -7.92 -7.55 1.45
C TRP A 9 -7.32 -8.43 0.37
N GLY A 10 -6.01 -8.69 0.46
CA GLY A 10 -5.28 -9.59 -0.40
C GLY A 10 -3.95 -9.97 0.23
N VAL A 11 -3.57 -11.25 0.11
CA VAL A 11 -2.37 -11.83 0.73
C VAL A 11 -1.64 -12.81 -0.19
N ARG A 12 -2.03 -12.89 -1.47
CA ARG A 12 -1.37 -13.72 -2.47
C ARG A 12 -0.16 -13.01 -3.04
N GLY A 13 0.89 -13.77 -3.37
CA GLY A 13 2.01 -13.30 -4.18
C GLY A 13 1.83 -13.66 -5.65
N SER A 14 2.49 -12.94 -6.51
CA SER A 14 2.67 -13.12 -7.95
C SER A 14 1.41 -12.86 -8.80
N ASN A 15 0.30 -13.54 -8.59
CA ASN A 15 -0.92 -13.31 -9.35
C ASN A 15 -2.18 -13.72 -8.58
N PRO A 16 -3.33 -13.10 -8.87
CA PRO A 16 -4.59 -13.52 -8.30
C PRO A 16 -4.94 -14.96 -8.69
N THR A 17 -5.41 -15.75 -7.71
CA THR A 17 -5.81 -17.14 -7.91
C THR A 17 -7.23 -17.37 -7.37
N PRO A 18 -8.27 -17.36 -8.21
CA PRO A 18 -9.66 -17.47 -7.79
C PRO A 18 -10.12 -18.92 -7.56
N ASP A 19 -9.21 -19.80 -7.21
CA ASP A 19 -9.48 -21.23 -7.04
C ASP A 19 -10.30 -21.51 -5.79
N LYS A 20 -11.12 -22.58 -5.84
CA LYS A 20 -12.02 -22.96 -4.73
C LYS A 20 -11.26 -23.34 -3.45
N ASP A 21 -10.02 -23.78 -3.54
CA ASP A 21 -9.15 -24.13 -2.42
C ASP A 21 -8.46 -22.90 -1.80
N LYS A 22 -8.69 -21.70 -2.32
CA LYS A 22 -8.13 -20.42 -1.83
C LYS A 22 -9.12 -19.58 -1.03
N VAL A 23 -10.27 -20.14 -0.63
CA VAL A 23 -11.35 -19.38 0.01
C VAL A 23 -11.04 -18.95 1.44
N GLU A 24 -10.12 -19.61 2.14
CA GLU A 24 -9.80 -19.31 3.53
C GLU A 24 -9.14 -17.94 3.69
N TYR A 25 -8.10 -17.67 2.90
CA TYR A 25 -7.37 -16.40 2.92
C TYR A 25 -7.66 -15.52 1.69
N GLY A 26 -8.41 -16.06 0.73
CA GLY A 26 -8.71 -15.40 -0.54
C GLY A 26 -7.59 -15.54 -1.58
N GLY A 27 -7.93 -15.21 -2.81
CA GLY A 27 -7.04 -15.30 -3.97
C GLY A 27 -6.49 -13.96 -4.46
N ASP A 28 -6.83 -12.86 -3.80
CA ASP A 28 -6.38 -11.52 -4.18
C ASP A 28 -4.94 -11.23 -3.73
N THR A 29 -4.21 -10.45 -4.54
CA THR A 29 -2.84 -10.04 -4.25
C THR A 29 -2.78 -8.87 -3.28
N SER A 30 -1.59 -8.56 -2.79
CA SER A 30 -1.28 -7.77 -1.61
C SER A 30 -2.03 -6.45 -1.51
N CYS A 31 -2.89 -6.33 -0.51
CA CYS A 31 -3.55 -5.09 -0.11
C CYS A 31 -3.98 -5.17 1.35
N ILE A 32 -3.47 -4.26 2.17
CA ILE A 32 -3.78 -4.24 3.60
C ILE A 32 -4.31 -2.86 3.98
N GLU A 33 -5.43 -2.83 4.67
CA GLU A 33 -6.04 -1.65 5.25
C GLU A 33 -5.56 -1.47 6.69
N VAL A 34 -5.04 -0.30 7.02
CA VAL A 34 -4.73 0.13 8.37
C VAL A 34 -5.59 1.35 8.69
N ARG A 35 -6.48 1.19 9.68
CA ARG A 35 -7.26 2.28 10.25
C ARG A 35 -6.65 2.67 11.57
N THR A 36 -6.28 3.93 11.71
CA THR A 36 -5.70 4.46 12.94
C THR A 36 -6.79 4.86 13.95
N PHE A 37 -6.41 5.10 15.20
CA PHE A 37 -7.37 5.52 16.24
C PHE A 37 -7.97 6.91 15.97
N ASP A 38 -7.28 7.76 15.24
CA ASP A 38 -7.72 9.08 14.80
C ASP A 38 -8.37 9.08 13.41
N ASN A 39 -8.76 7.88 12.96
CA ASN A 39 -9.53 7.66 11.73
C ASN A 39 -8.78 7.92 10.43
N GLU A 40 -7.44 7.95 10.42
CA GLU A 40 -6.68 7.93 9.18
C GLU A 40 -6.81 6.57 8.47
N LEU A 41 -6.78 6.58 7.16
CA LEU A 41 -6.72 5.38 6.34
C LEU A 41 -5.37 5.31 5.63
N ILE A 42 -4.63 4.24 5.94
CA ILE A 42 -3.38 3.90 5.28
C ILE A 42 -3.59 2.55 4.59
N ILE A 43 -3.29 2.50 3.31
CA ILE A 43 -3.34 1.28 2.50
C ILE A 43 -1.89 0.87 2.19
N LEU A 44 -1.56 -0.38 2.47
CA LEU A 44 -0.27 -0.98 2.17
C LEU A 44 -0.45 -1.84 0.93
N ASP A 45 0.16 -1.41 -0.16
CA ASP A 45 0.07 -1.94 -1.51
C ASP A 45 -1.30 -1.87 -2.20
N MET A 46 -1.24 -1.89 -3.53
CA MET A 46 -2.39 -1.80 -4.44
C MET A 46 -2.51 -3.07 -5.31
N GLY A 47 -2.31 -4.24 -4.73
CA GLY A 47 -2.60 -5.49 -5.43
C GLY A 47 -4.10 -5.64 -5.73
N SER A 48 -4.52 -6.77 -6.31
CA SER A 48 -5.90 -6.95 -6.76
C SER A 48 -6.94 -6.83 -5.62
N GLY A 49 -6.54 -7.06 -4.37
CA GLY A 49 -7.40 -6.93 -3.20
C GLY A 49 -7.97 -5.51 -3.00
N ILE A 50 -7.30 -4.47 -3.53
CA ILE A 50 -7.77 -3.08 -3.38
C ILE A 50 -9.12 -2.84 -4.08
N ARG A 51 -9.48 -3.64 -5.08
CA ARG A 51 -10.78 -3.57 -5.75
C ARG A 51 -11.93 -3.75 -4.75
N ASN A 52 -11.82 -4.75 -3.88
CA ASN A 52 -12.84 -5.02 -2.86
C ASN A 52 -12.86 -3.94 -1.78
N LEU A 53 -11.68 -3.45 -1.36
CA LEU A 53 -11.56 -2.29 -0.46
C LEU A 53 -12.21 -1.04 -1.08
N GLY A 54 -11.98 -0.77 -2.37
CA GLY A 54 -12.58 0.37 -3.08
C GLY A 54 -14.11 0.34 -3.05
N THR A 55 -14.71 -0.82 -3.29
CA THR A 55 -16.16 -1.02 -3.15
C THR A 55 -16.64 -0.72 -1.73
N LYS A 56 -15.89 -1.17 -0.72
CA LYS A 56 -16.22 -0.89 0.69
C LYS A 56 -16.12 0.60 1.01
N ILE A 57 -15.08 1.29 0.56
CA ILE A 57 -14.87 2.74 0.77
C ILE A 57 -16.06 3.54 0.22
N LEU A 58 -16.51 3.23 -1.00
CA LEU A 58 -17.62 3.95 -1.62
C LEU A 58 -18.99 3.67 -0.97
N SER A 59 -19.14 2.51 -0.32
CA SER A 59 -20.39 2.11 0.32
C SER A 59 -20.51 2.54 1.79
N ASP A 60 -19.45 3.11 2.38
CA ASP A 60 -19.38 3.37 3.81
C ASP A 60 -18.83 4.78 4.09
N THR A 61 -19.70 5.69 4.48
CA THR A 61 -19.36 7.10 4.73
C THR A 61 -18.44 7.34 5.93
N SER A 62 -18.13 6.32 6.71
CA SER A 62 -17.18 6.41 7.83
C SER A 62 -15.71 6.47 7.36
N TYR A 63 -15.45 6.16 6.08
CA TYR A 63 -14.11 6.27 5.51
C TYR A 63 -13.71 7.74 5.28
N PRO A 64 -12.46 8.12 5.61
CA PRO A 64 -11.96 9.46 5.38
C PRO A 64 -11.86 9.74 3.87
N LYS A 65 -11.95 11.03 3.52
CA LYS A 65 -11.81 11.46 2.12
C LYS A 65 -10.35 11.68 1.69
N THR A 66 -9.42 11.74 2.65
CA THR A 66 -7.98 11.70 2.39
C THR A 66 -7.45 10.31 2.73
N ILE A 67 -6.79 9.69 1.78
CA ILE A 67 -6.31 8.30 1.89
C ILE A 67 -4.83 8.27 1.52
N HIS A 68 -4.04 7.58 2.33
CA HIS A 68 -2.60 7.40 2.13
C HIS A 68 -2.33 5.98 1.64
N ILE A 69 -1.60 5.84 0.53
CA ILE A 69 -1.25 4.55 -0.07
C ILE A 69 0.27 4.43 -0.09
N LEU A 70 0.80 3.40 0.55
CA LEU A 70 2.22 3.12 0.65
C LEU A 70 2.56 1.92 -0.24
N LEU A 71 3.28 2.16 -1.33
CA LEU A 71 3.72 1.10 -2.23
C LEU A 71 5.05 0.52 -1.76
N SER A 72 5.07 -0.77 -1.44
CA SER A 72 6.31 -1.46 -1.09
C SER A 72 7.29 -1.46 -2.25
N HIS A 73 6.81 -1.77 -3.44
CA HIS A 73 7.56 -1.75 -4.70
C HIS A 73 6.60 -1.82 -5.90
N PHE A 74 7.13 -1.83 -7.14
CA PHE A 74 6.32 -1.71 -8.35
C PHE A 74 6.22 -3.03 -9.14
N HIS A 75 6.30 -4.20 -8.48
CA HIS A 75 5.92 -5.45 -9.12
C HIS A 75 4.39 -5.52 -9.30
N TRP A 76 3.97 -6.26 -10.31
CA TRP A 76 2.60 -6.27 -10.80
C TRP A 76 1.57 -6.61 -9.72
N ASP A 77 1.86 -7.61 -8.91
CA ASP A 77 0.99 -8.08 -7.83
C ASP A 77 0.80 -7.07 -6.69
N HIS A 78 1.65 -6.05 -6.61
CA HIS A 78 1.54 -4.96 -5.63
C HIS A 78 0.89 -3.68 -6.20
N ILE A 79 0.70 -3.58 -7.53
CA ILE A 79 0.20 -2.37 -8.17
C ILE A 79 -0.96 -2.59 -9.15
N MET A 80 -1.26 -3.83 -9.55
CA MET A 80 -2.25 -4.12 -10.60
C MET A 80 -3.66 -3.64 -10.25
N GLY A 81 -3.98 -3.53 -8.98
CA GLY A 81 -5.27 -3.06 -8.51
C GLY A 81 -5.52 -1.57 -8.74
N PHE A 82 -4.47 -0.79 -9.05
CA PHE A 82 -4.59 0.61 -9.44
C PHE A 82 -5.62 0.80 -10.56
N LEU A 83 -5.65 -0.10 -11.53
CA LEU A 83 -6.57 -0.07 -12.67
C LEU A 83 -8.04 -0.27 -12.28
N TYR A 84 -8.31 -0.85 -11.14
CA TYR A 84 -9.64 -1.28 -10.69
C TYR A 84 -10.12 -0.58 -9.42
N PHE A 85 -9.39 0.43 -8.96
CA PHE A 85 -9.71 1.14 -7.72
C PHE A 85 -10.73 2.24 -7.97
N THR A 86 -12.00 1.87 -7.88
CA THR A 86 -13.13 2.74 -8.22
C THR A 86 -13.19 4.09 -7.49
N PRO A 87 -12.68 4.28 -6.25
CA PRO A 87 -12.64 5.60 -5.61
C PRO A 87 -11.83 6.66 -6.36
N PHE A 88 -10.97 6.28 -7.31
CA PHE A 88 -10.26 7.25 -8.15
C PHE A 88 -11.18 8.05 -9.09
N TYR A 89 -12.40 7.60 -9.32
CA TYR A 89 -13.38 8.29 -10.15
C TYR A 89 -14.28 9.27 -9.38
N ASP A 90 -14.14 9.37 -8.06
CA ASP A 90 -14.93 10.25 -7.20
C ASP A 90 -14.09 11.47 -6.78
N ASP A 91 -14.49 12.68 -7.21
CA ASP A 91 -13.80 13.95 -6.99
C ASP A 91 -13.76 14.40 -5.51
N SER A 92 -14.56 13.76 -4.65
CA SER A 92 -14.55 14.01 -3.22
C SER A 92 -13.33 13.44 -2.49
N TYR A 93 -12.54 12.57 -3.16
CA TYR A 93 -11.37 11.93 -2.55
C TYR A 93 -10.05 12.60 -2.92
N THR A 94 -9.11 12.52 -1.98
CA THR A 94 -7.69 12.85 -2.18
C THR A 94 -6.86 11.64 -1.82
N PHE A 95 -6.00 11.21 -2.75
CA PHE A 95 -5.07 10.10 -2.55
C PHE A 95 -3.64 10.62 -2.55
N ASN A 96 -2.87 10.25 -1.53
CA ASN A 96 -1.43 10.46 -1.46
C ASN A 96 -0.76 9.10 -1.62
N ILE A 97 -0.14 8.88 -2.78
CA ILE A 97 0.51 7.61 -3.16
C ILE A 97 2.01 7.78 -3.01
N TYR A 98 2.60 7.06 -2.08
CA TYR A 98 4.01 7.10 -1.75
C TYR A 98 4.71 5.86 -2.29
N GLY A 99 5.90 6.04 -2.82
CA GLY A 99 6.70 4.91 -3.30
C GLY A 99 8.17 5.27 -3.50
N TYR A 100 8.98 4.25 -3.68
CA TYR A 100 10.38 4.37 -4.04
C TYR A 100 10.75 3.34 -5.10
N ASN A 101 11.46 3.79 -6.12
CA ASN A 101 12.09 2.90 -7.08
C ASN A 101 13.36 3.56 -7.65
N LYS A 102 14.42 2.79 -7.83
CA LYS A 102 15.71 3.28 -8.33
C LYS A 102 15.67 3.78 -9.79
N HIS A 103 14.70 3.32 -10.56
CA HIS A 103 14.68 3.48 -12.02
C HIS A 103 13.51 4.32 -12.54
N THR A 104 12.53 4.63 -11.68
CA THR A 104 11.34 5.37 -12.09
C THR A 104 10.72 6.10 -10.91
N SER A 105 10.16 7.28 -11.15
CA SER A 105 9.39 8.00 -10.12
C SER A 105 8.02 7.37 -9.92
N THR A 106 7.44 7.62 -8.75
CA THR A 106 6.07 7.19 -8.42
C THR A 106 5.04 7.76 -9.39
N SER A 107 5.24 8.98 -9.91
CA SER A 107 4.39 9.55 -10.95
C SER A 107 4.57 8.89 -12.32
N SER A 108 5.77 8.40 -12.63
CA SER A 108 6.04 7.73 -13.91
C SER A 108 5.46 6.33 -13.97
N PHE A 109 5.29 5.65 -12.84
CA PHE A 109 4.64 4.34 -12.81
C PHE A 109 3.18 4.44 -13.31
N SER A 110 2.45 5.47 -12.89
CA SER A 110 1.05 5.65 -13.29
C SER A 110 0.90 5.79 -14.81
N LYS A 111 1.82 6.50 -15.46
CA LYS A 111 1.84 6.63 -16.93
C LYS A 111 2.11 5.30 -17.64
N LYS A 112 2.90 4.42 -17.03
CA LYS A 112 3.21 3.10 -17.58
C LYS A 112 2.04 2.12 -17.40
N ILE A 113 1.40 2.13 -16.23
CA ILE A 113 0.27 1.23 -15.95
C ILE A 113 -0.99 1.61 -16.73
N LEU A 114 -1.16 2.91 -17.04
CA LEU A 114 -2.24 3.46 -17.87
C LEU A 114 -1.83 3.65 -19.33
N ASP A 115 -0.84 2.90 -19.83
CA ASP A 115 -0.48 2.94 -21.23
C ASP A 115 -1.69 2.53 -22.10
N PRO A 116 -2.11 3.36 -23.08
CA PRO A 116 -3.30 3.12 -23.88
C PRO A 116 -3.22 1.85 -24.72
N THR A 117 -2.04 1.27 -24.90
CA THR A 117 -1.87 -0.06 -25.51
C THR A 117 -2.52 -1.16 -24.68
N PHE A 118 -2.56 -1.00 -23.35
CA PHE A 118 -3.00 -2.03 -22.41
C PHE A 118 -4.27 -1.65 -21.65
N TRP A 119 -4.55 -0.33 -21.52
CA TRP A 119 -5.65 0.15 -20.69
C TRP A 119 -6.35 1.37 -21.31
N PRO A 120 -7.68 1.35 -21.45
CA PRO A 120 -8.41 2.40 -22.17
C PRO A 120 -8.66 3.68 -21.33
N VAL A 121 -8.28 3.70 -20.05
CA VAL A 121 -8.49 4.84 -19.16
C VAL A 121 -7.18 5.58 -18.97
N SER A 122 -7.21 6.90 -19.15
CA SER A 122 -6.08 7.80 -18.89
C SER A 122 -6.21 8.52 -17.53
N MET A 123 -5.13 9.14 -17.06
CA MET A 123 -5.11 9.85 -15.77
C MET A 123 -6.14 10.99 -15.69
N ASP A 124 -6.42 11.67 -16.79
CA ASP A 124 -7.38 12.77 -16.86
C ASP A 124 -8.85 12.32 -16.75
N MET A 125 -9.12 11.02 -16.88
CA MET A 125 -10.43 10.43 -16.62
C MET A 125 -10.67 10.11 -15.15
N LEU A 126 -9.63 10.20 -14.31
CA LEU A 126 -9.72 9.99 -12.87
C LEU A 126 -10.07 11.33 -12.20
N ASN A 127 -11.23 11.40 -11.54
CA ASN A 127 -11.75 12.67 -10.99
C ASN A 127 -11.16 13.01 -9.61
N ALA A 128 -10.69 12.00 -8.87
CA ALA A 128 -10.07 12.22 -7.57
C ALA A 128 -8.74 13.01 -7.68
N LYS A 129 -8.39 13.72 -6.63
CA LYS A 129 -7.07 14.32 -6.53
C LYS A 129 -6.03 13.26 -6.18
N ILE A 130 -5.11 12.94 -7.09
CA ILE A 130 -4.07 11.94 -6.89
C ILE A 130 -2.70 12.61 -6.86
N ASN A 131 -2.02 12.54 -5.71
CA ASN A 131 -0.67 13.04 -5.50
C ASN A 131 0.30 11.86 -5.49
N PHE A 132 1.26 11.83 -6.41
CA PHE A 132 2.35 10.86 -6.42
C PHE A 132 3.57 11.46 -5.73
N ILE A 133 4.10 10.78 -4.72
CA ILE A 133 5.14 11.29 -3.82
C ILE A 133 6.28 10.27 -3.79
N ASP A 134 7.46 10.70 -4.25
CA ASP A 134 8.67 9.90 -4.12
C ASP A 134 9.23 10.02 -2.71
N LEU A 135 9.61 8.89 -2.12
CA LEU A 135 10.22 8.84 -0.79
C LEU A 135 11.65 9.39 -0.85
N ASP A 136 11.97 10.36 0.01
CA ASP A 136 13.21 11.13 0.02
C ASP A 136 14.16 10.83 1.20
N GLY A 137 13.86 9.78 1.97
CA GLY A 137 14.62 9.37 3.16
C GLY A 137 14.14 9.98 4.47
N LYS A 138 13.09 10.82 4.44
CA LYS A 138 12.50 11.41 5.66
C LYS A 138 11.22 10.70 6.05
N ASP A 139 10.98 10.61 7.35
CA ASP A 139 9.73 10.08 7.88
C ASP A 139 8.52 10.88 7.37
N LEU A 140 7.43 10.19 7.11
CA LEU A 140 6.18 10.83 6.69
C LEU A 140 5.34 11.15 7.93
N ILE A 141 5.03 12.41 8.12
CA ILE A 141 4.13 12.86 9.19
C ILE A 141 2.73 13.00 8.59
N ILE A 142 1.83 12.12 8.97
CA ILE A 142 0.43 12.17 8.52
C ILE A 142 -0.33 13.19 9.36
N ASN A 143 -0.19 13.11 10.69
CA ASN A 143 -0.71 14.10 11.63
C ASN A 143 0.07 14.02 12.96
N SER A 144 -0.41 14.68 14.02
CA SER A 144 0.27 14.70 15.33
C SER A 144 0.39 13.33 16.03
N ASN A 145 -0.43 12.34 15.63
CA ASN A 145 -0.50 11.03 16.27
C ASN A 145 -0.05 9.88 15.35
N THR A 146 0.09 10.13 14.05
CA THR A 146 0.42 9.10 13.07
C THR A 146 1.64 9.51 12.25
N GLN A 147 2.69 8.71 12.35
CA GLN A 147 3.96 8.84 11.63
C GLN A 147 4.29 7.54 10.92
N ILE A 148 4.95 7.64 9.77
CA ILE A 148 5.41 6.49 9.00
C ILE A 148 6.91 6.59 8.80
N LYS A 149 7.63 5.61 9.33
CA LYS A 149 9.05 5.38 9.05
C LYS A 149 9.19 4.35 7.95
N TYR A 150 10.26 4.41 7.20
CA TYR A 150 10.50 3.43 6.15
C TYR A 150 11.99 3.18 5.92
N THR A 151 12.28 2.03 5.34
CA THR A 151 13.62 1.64 4.92
C THR A 151 13.56 0.70 3.72
N ASN A 152 14.61 0.70 2.92
CA ASN A 152 14.70 -0.22 1.79
C ASN A 152 15.34 -1.55 2.21
N HIS A 153 14.90 -2.63 1.57
CA HIS A 153 15.46 -3.97 1.76
C HIS A 153 15.71 -4.70 0.44
N SER A 154 16.37 -5.86 0.54
CA SER A 154 16.78 -6.65 -0.61
C SER A 154 15.57 -7.32 -1.28
N HIS A 155 15.39 -6.98 -2.55
CA HIS A 155 14.44 -7.57 -3.50
C HIS A 155 14.83 -7.08 -4.91
N PRO A 156 14.51 -7.78 -6.01
CA PRO A 156 14.75 -7.27 -7.36
C PRO A 156 14.12 -5.87 -7.55
N ASN A 157 14.97 -4.90 -7.94
CA ASN A 157 14.64 -3.46 -8.04
C ASN A 157 14.38 -2.76 -6.69
N THR A 158 14.67 -3.39 -5.55
CA THR A 158 14.47 -2.86 -4.19
C THR A 158 12.99 -2.86 -3.78
N ALA A 159 12.71 -3.23 -2.55
CA ALA A 159 11.42 -3.02 -1.91
C ALA A 159 11.58 -2.16 -0.64
N THR A 160 10.49 -1.56 -0.21
CA THR A 160 10.41 -0.66 0.95
C THR A 160 9.60 -1.31 2.05
N SER A 161 10.18 -1.39 3.25
CA SER A 161 9.46 -1.72 4.48
C SER A 161 8.92 -0.45 5.10
N TYR A 162 7.71 -0.51 5.62
CA TYR A 162 7.05 0.60 6.30
C TYR A 162 6.76 0.25 7.76
N ARG A 163 6.97 1.23 8.65
CA ARG A 163 6.52 1.18 10.03
C ARG A 163 5.54 2.31 10.28
N VAL A 164 4.28 1.96 10.48
CA VAL A 164 3.22 2.89 10.85
C VAL A 164 3.16 2.97 12.37
N GLU A 165 3.45 4.14 12.93
CA GLU A 165 3.32 4.44 14.34
C GLU A 165 2.06 5.30 14.54
N THR A 166 1.12 4.84 15.38
CA THR A 166 -0.12 5.53 15.66
C THR A 166 -0.46 5.46 17.15
N GLY A 167 -0.43 6.60 17.82
CA GLY A 167 -0.53 6.65 19.29
C GLY A 167 0.61 5.86 19.94
N SER A 168 0.25 4.82 20.71
CA SER A 168 1.21 3.93 21.38
C SER A 168 1.45 2.61 20.63
N GLN A 169 0.91 2.43 19.44
CA GLN A 169 1.01 1.19 18.67
C GLN A 169 1.81 1.36 17.40
N SER A 170 2.44 0.27 16.97
CA SER A 170 3.26 0.23 15.78
C SER A 170 3.07 -1.05 14.98
N ILE A 171 2.95 -0.88 13.67
CA ILE A 171 2.75 -1.96 12.70
C ILE A 171 3.86 -1.87 11.68
N VAL A 172 4.55 -2.97 11.43
CA VAL A 172 5.56 -3.05 10.37
C VAL A 172 5.05 -3.94 9.25
N TYR A 173 5.17 -3.42 8.04
CA TYR A 173 4.91 -4.14 6.81
C TYR A 173 6.20 -4.32 6.03
N THR A 174 6.62 -5.56 5.85
CA THR A 174 7.81 -5.96 5.10
C THR A 174 7.46 -7.14 4.23
N THR A 175 7.14 -6.89 2.99
CA THR A 175 6.83 -7.93 2.00
C THR A 175 8.02 -8.17 1.09
N ASP A 176 8.09 -9.37 0.47
CA ASP A 176 9.06 -9.73 -0.57
C ASP A 176 10.52 -9.49 -0.16
N CYS A 177 10.81 -9.76 1.10
CA CYS A 177 12.16 -9.60 1.63
C CYS A 177 13.02 -10.82 1.32
N GLU A 178 14.10 -10.61 0.59
CA GLU A 178 15.13 -11.62 0.37
C GLU A 178 16.18 -11.55 1.48
N HIS A 179 16.36 -12.67 2.19
CA HIS A 179 17.42 -12.79 3.19
C HIS A 179 18.65 -13.44 2.54
N PRO A 180 19.80 -12.76 2.50
CA PRO A 180 21.07 -13.40 2.11
C PRO A 180 21.36 -14.60 3.01
N VAL A 181 21.90 -15.67 2.44
CA VAL A 181 22.17 -16.93 3.17
C VAL A 181 23.10 -16.71 4.37
N GLU A 182 24.02 -15.77 4.27
CA GLU A 182 25.04 -15.51 5.31
C GLU A 182 24.73 -14.33 6.23
N ASN A 183 23.75 -13.47 5.89
CA ASN A 183 23.46 -12.26 6.66
C ASN A 183 21.96 -11.94 6.66
N LEU A 184 21.42 -11.75 7.85
CA LEU A 184 20.07 -11.23 8.02
C LEU A 184 19.99 -9.78 7.49
N ASN A 185 18.84 -9.41 6.96
CA ASN A 185 18.59 -8.05 6.51
C ASN A 185 18.50 -7.08 7.71
N LYS A 186 19.59 -6.39 8.00
CA LYS A 186 19.69 -5.49 9.17
C LYS A 186 18.64 -4.38 9.15
N ASN A 187 18.30 -3.85 7.97
CA ASN A 187 17.31 -2.80 7.86
C ASN A 187 15.92 -3.29 8.28
N VAL A 188 15.56 -4.52 7.88
CA VAL A 188 14.29 -5.15 8.26
C VAL A 188 14.25 -5.42 9.76
N ILE A 189 15.34 -5.94 10.33
CA ILE A 189 15.42 -6.16 11.77
C ILE A 189 15.24 -4.85 12.53
N GLU A 190 15.92 -3.79 12.12
CA GLU A 190 15.89 -2.52 12.83
C GLU A 190 14.51 -1.85 12.75
N ILE A 191 13.87 -1.83 11.58
CA ILE A 191 12.54 -1.23 11.43
C ILE A 191 11.46 -2.04 12.16
N ALA A 192 11.63 -3.37 12.26
CA ALA A 192 10.69 -4.27 12.94
C ALA A 192 10.89 -4.32 14.46
N LYS A 193 12.01 -3.82 14.98
CA LYS A 193 12.34 -3.89 16.40
C LYS A 193 11.27 -3.22 17.26
N ASN A 194 10.82 -3.95 18.30
CA ASN A 194 9.80 -3.49 19.23
C ASN A 194 8.49 -3.02 18.55
N SER A 195 8.14 -3.55 17.39
CA SER A 195 6.81 -3.34 16.81
C SER A 195 5.78 -4.24 17.50
N ASP A 196 4.54 -3.77 17.59
CA ASP A 196 3.43 -4.57 18.14
C ASP A 196 2.98 -5.63 17.16
N MET A 197 3.14 -5.37 15.86
CA MET A 197 2.82 -6.32 14.80
C MET A 197 3.86 -6.23 13.67
N LEU A 198 4.28 -7.38 13.17
CA LEU A 198 5.05 -7.53 11.94
C LEU A 198 4.23 -8.33 10.94
N ILE A 199 4.04 -7.76 9.75
CA ILE A 199 3.48 -8.42 8.57
C ILE A 199 4.63 -8.63 7.59
N HIS A 200 4.94 -9.92 7.36
CA HIS A 200 6.10 -10.34 6.58
C HIS A 200 5.74 -11.43 5.58
#